data_554cb92f87b3c802b355f5344a1a09f3
#
_entry.id   554cb92f87b3c802b355f5344a1a09f3
#
_cell.length_a   1.000
_cell.length_b   1.000
_cell.length_c   1.000
_cell.angle_alpha   90.00
_cell.angle_beta   90.00
_cell.angle_gamma   90.00
#
_symmetry.space_group_name_H-M   'P 1'
#
loop_
_entity.id
_entity.type
_entity.pdbx_description
1 polymer ?
#
loop_
_entity_poly.entity_id
_entity_poly.type
_entity_poly.pdbx_seq_one_letter_code
_entity_poly.pdbx_strand_id
1 'polypeptide(L)'
;MDTAKMMNRYTSFPDADLLDFVNAPLGKGLPITKPLKPLIAIPTTAGTGSETTGTAIFDLVTAKAKTGVAHRALKPTLGLCDPLNTRSMPAAVHAASGLDVLCHSLESWTAIPFNERVPRPSNPILRPAYQGANPISDIFSLQALRSTIKYLPRAVKDPEDHEAQSQMLLAATLAGIGFGNAGVHLCHGMSYPISGQNPGYFHAGYNEADPLIPHGVSVAVTAPAVFKFTAPSNPERHLAAAECFGVDISSVKKESAGEVLGEALADFLVKLGDQPRGLRALGFRPEHINMLVEGTLPQRRVLNLAPGLAIGGGDVERIQVTKLFEDAMEY
;
A
#
# COMPACT_ATOMS: atom_id res chain seq x y z
N MET A 1 1.99 -10.77 11.53
CA MET A 1 0.74 -10.25 12.16
C MET A 1 -0.52 -10.81 11.51
N ASP A 2 -0.59 -10.91 10.19
CA ASP A 2 -1.82 -11.33 9.49
C ASP A 2 -2.25 -12.74 9.88
N THR A 3 -1.31 -13.68 10.00
CA THR A 3 -1.57 -15.02 10.53
C THR A 3 -2.23 -14.97 11.92
N ALA A 4 -1.69 -14.14 12.84
CA ALA A 4 -2.25 -14.01 14.19
C ALA A 4 -3.67 -13.42 14.18
N LYS A 5 -3.95 -12.44 13.31
CA LYS A 5 -5.31 -11.90 13.11
C LYS A 5 -6.27 -12.97 12.61
N MET A 6 -5.83 -13.79 11.65
CA MET A 6 -6.63 -14.89 11.12
C MET A 6 -6.86 -15.99 12.16
N MET A 7 -5.83 -16.38 12.92
CA MET A 7 -5.97 -17.33 14.03
C MET A 7 -6.98 -16.83 15.06
N ASN A 8 -6.92 -15.55 15.45
CA ASN A 8 -7.88 -14.93 16.36
C ASN A 8 -9.32 -15.00 15.81
N ARG A 9 -9.48 -14.70 14.53
CA ARG A 9 -10.77 -14.81 13.85
C ARG A 9 -11.28 -16.25 13.85
N TYR A 10 -10.46 -17.24 13.47
CA TYR A 10 -10.87 -18.66 13.42
C TYR A 10 -11.24 -19.21 14.78
N THR A 11 -10.49 -18.87 15.83
CA THR A 11 -10.84 -19.30 17.19
C THR A 11 -12.15 -18.70 17.70
N SER A 12 -12.54 -17.55 17.16
CA SER A 12 -13.82 -16.88 17.51
C SER A 12 -15.01 -17.36 16.67
N PHE A 13 -14.76 -17.95 15.50
CA PHE A 13 -15.78 -18.46 14.57
C PHE A 13 -15.35 -19.85 14.03
N PRO A 14 -15.32 -20.88 14.87
CA PRO A 14 -14.77 -22.19 14.50
C PRO A 14 -15.53 -22.90 13.40
N ASP A 15 -16.85 -22.64 13.28
CA ASP A 15 -17.74 -23.29 12.33
C ASP A 15 -17.83 -22.55 10.97
N ALA A 16 -17.12 -21.43 10.81
CA ALA A 16 -17.19 -20.63 9.58
C ALA A 16 -16.09 -21.02 8.59
N ASP A 17 -16.44 -21.07 7.32
CA ASP A 17 -15.50 -21.30 6.23
C ASP A 17 -14.52 -20.12 6.06
N LEU A 18 -13.35 -20.40 5.48
CA LEU A 18 -12.36 -19.38 5.16
C LEU A 18 -12.96 -18.27 4.29
N LEU A 19 -13.64 -18.66 3.23
CA LEU A 19 -14.18 -17.74 2.23
C LEU A 19 -15.37 -16.90 2.72
N ASP A 20 -15.96 -17.24 3.88
CA ASP A 20 -17.03 -16.42 4.44
C ASP A 20 -16.58 -14.97 4.72
N PHE A 21 -15.36 -14.80 5.20
CA PHE A 21 -14.85 -13.48 5.60
C PHE A 21 -13.83 -12.88 4.62
N VAL A 22 -13.34 -13.68 3.69
CA VAL A 22 -12.43 -13.18 2.64
C VAL A 22 -13.15 -12.14 1.78
N ASN A 23 -12.43 -11.10 1.42
CA ASN A 23 -12.98 -10.01 0.60
C ASN A 23 -13.54 -10.51 -0.74
N ALA A 24 -14.64 -9.91 -1.18
CA ALA A 24 -15.17 -10.14 -2.53
C ALA A 24 -14.14 -9.69 -3.60
N PRO A 25 -14.12 -10.31 -4.79
CA PRO A 25 -15.05 -11.34 -5.27
C PRO A 25 -14.67 -12.78 -4.88
N LEU A 26 -13.47 -13.01 -4.31
CA LEU A 26 -13.00 -14.35 -3.98
C LEU A 26 -13.74 -14.99 -2.81
N GLY A 27 -14.16 -14.18 -1.85
CA GLY A 27 -14.97 -14.61 -0.72
C GLY A 27 -16.28 -13.82 -0.60
N LYS A 28 -17.04 -14.12 0.46
CA LYS A 28 -18.34 -13.50 0.72
C LYS A 28 -18.25 -12.14 1.42
N GLY A 29 -17.10 -11.82 2.03
CA GLY A 29 -16.88 -10.58 2.76
C GLY A 29 -17.84 -10.34 3.93
N LEU A 30 -18.27 -11.40 4.61
CA LEU A 30 -19.22 -11.30 5.72
C LEU A 30 -18.63 -10.48 6.87
N PRO A 31 -19.44 -9.67 7.56
CA PRO A 31 -18.98 -8.87 8.69
C PRO A 31 -18.64 -9.75 9.90
N ILE A 32 -17.63 -9.35 10.66
CA ILE A 32 -17.29 -9.97 11.96
C ILE A 32 -18.24 -9.38 13.00
N THR A 33 -19.20 -10.20 13.45
CA THR A 33 -20.32 -9.78 14.30
C THR A 33 -20.08 -9.99 15.79
N LYS A 34 -19.05 -10.76 16.17
CA LYS A 34 -18.67 -11.02 17.57
C LYS A 34 -17.33 -10.33 17.89
N PRO A 35 -17.11 -9.92 19.14
CA PRO A 35 -15.80 -9.48 19.58
C PRO A 35 -14.74 -10.58 19.36
N LEU A 36 -13.58 -10.20 18.87
CA LEU A 36 -12.41 -11.07 18.83
C LEU A 36 -11.64 -11.01 20.17
N LYS A 37 -10.75 -11.97 20.40
CA LYS A 37 -9.89 -11.96 21.57
C LYS A 37 -8.91 -10.77 21.53
N PRO A 38 -8.49 -10.23 22.69
CA PRO A 38 -7.42 -9.24 22.71
C PRO A 38 -6.18 -9.73 21.98
N LEU A 39 -5.61 -8.89 21.12
CA LEU A 39 -4.39 -9.17 20.36
C LEU A 39 -3.37 -8.08 20.63
N ILE A 40 -2.19 -8.47 21.09
CA ILE A 40 -1.02 -7.59 21.21
C ILE A 40 -0.15 -7.84 19.97
N ALA A 41 0.10 -6.80 19.20
CA ALA A 41 0.93 -6.86 18.01
C ALA A 41 2.27 -6.16 18.25
N ILE A 42 3.36 -6.86 17.97
CA ILE A 42 4.74 -6.37 18.15
C ILE A 42 5.41 -6.42 16.78
N PRO A 43 5.58 -5.28 16.07
CA PRO A 43 6.21 -5.26 14.77
C PRO A 43 7.71 -5.58 14.87
N THR A 44 8.20 -6.36 13.91
CA THR A 44 9.61 -6.68 13.70
C THR A 44 10.14 -6.12 12.38
N THR A 45 9.27 -5.44 11.62
CA THR A 45 9.60 -4.71 10.39
C THR A 45 8.98 -3.32 10.42
N ALA A 46 9.62 -2.35 9.78
CA ALA A 46 9.17 -0.98 9.66
C ALA A 46 8.50 -0.78 8.28
N GLY A 47 7.28 -1.28 8.10
CA GLY A 47 6.61 -1.26 6.78
C GLY A 47 5.09 -1.23 6.88
N THR A 48 4.48 -2.37 7.13
CA THR A 48 3.04 -2.60 6.95
C THR A 48 2.11 -1.80 7.85
N GLY A 49 2.57 -1.29 9.00
CA GLY A 49 1.68 -0.68 10.00
C GLY A 49 0.56 -1.61 10.49
N SER A 50 0.76 -2.94 10.39
CA SER A 50 -0.29 -3.94 10.65
C SER A 50 -0.77 -3.94 12.09
N GLU A 51 0.01 -3.42 13.02
CA GLU A 51 -0.37 -3.22 14.45
C GLU A 51 -1.50 -2.19 14.61
N THR A 52 -1.74 -1.34 13.61
CA THR A 52 -2.78 -0.29 13.63
C THR A 52 -3.97 -0.60 12.73
N THR A 53 -3.89 -1.64 11.88
CA THR A 53 -4.86 -1.86 10.81
C THR A 53 -5.82 -3.02 11.07
N GLY A 54 -7.02 -2.92 10.53
CA GLY A 54 -8.05 -3.97 10.54
C GLY A 54 -8.01 -4.88 9.31
N THR A 55 -6.82 -5.14 8.75
CA THR A 55 -6.64 -6.00 7.58
C THR A 55 -5.70 -7.14 7.87
N ALA A 56 -5.94 -8.28 7.24
CA ALA A 56 -5.02 -9.42 7.16
C ALA A 56 -4.93 -9.84 5.69
N ILE A 57 -3.74 -9.80 5.11
CA ILE A 57 -3.49 -10.07 3.70
C ILE A 57 -2.70 -11.38 3.56
N PHE A 58 -3.08 -12.21 2.61
CA PHE A 58 -2.45 -13.51 2.36
C PHE A 58 -2.65 -13.96 0.91
N ASP A 59 -1.85 -14.92 0.49
CA ASP A 59 -1.99 -15.56 -0.80
C ASP A 59 -2.97 -16.74 -0.69
N LEU A 60 -4.05 -16.69 -1.48
CA LEU A 60 -4.97 -17.80 -1.66
C LEU A 60 -4.41 -18.69 -2.77
N VAL A 61 -3.57 -19.67 -2.39
CA VAL A 61 -2.79 -20.51 -3.31
C VAL A 61 -3.67 -21.22 -4.33
N THR A 62 -4.84 -21.72 -3.90
CA THR A 62 -5.79 -22.41 -4.78
C THR A 62 -6.35 -21.52 -5.90
N ALA A 63 -6.45 -20.21 -5.66
CA ALA A 63 -6.92 -19.21 -6.63
C ALA A 63 -5.77 -18.47 -7.32
N LYS A 64 -4.49 -18.75 -6.94
CA LYS A 64 -3.31 -18.00 -7.40
C LYS A 64 -3.49 -16.48 -7.29
N ALA A 65 -4.09 -16.03 -6.19
CA ALA A 65 -4.46 -14.64 -6.01
C ALA A 65 -4.11 -14.15 -4.60
N LYS A 66 -3.57 -12.95 -4.52
CA LYS A 66 -3.40 -12.23 -3.26
C LYS A 66 -4.73 -11.60 -2.87
N THR A 67 -5.17 -11.84 -1.64
CA THR A 67 -6.44 -11.37 -1.08
C THR A 67 -6.32 -11.15 0.42
N GLY A 68 -7.41 -10.97 1.11
CA GLY A 68 -7.40 -10.82 2.56
C GLY A 68 -8.78 -10.66 3.16
N VAL A 69 -8.77 -10.41 4.46
CA VAL A 69 -9.94 -10.03 5.24
C VAL A 69 -9.75 -8.60 5.72
N ALA A 70 -10.74 -7.75 5.52
CA ALA A 70 -10.71 -6.36 5.97
C ALA A 70 -11.94 -6.08 6.85
N HIS A 71 -11.71 -5.93 8.15
CA HIS A 71 -12.76 -5.58 9.11
C HIS A 71 -12.15 -4.91 10.34
N ARG A 72 -12.80 -3.86 10.85
CA ARG A 72 -12.31 -3.10 12.02
C ARG A 72 -12.06 -3.96 13.28
N ALA A 73 -12.79 -5.06 13.44
CA ALA A 73 -12.60 -5.97 14.56
C ALA A 73 -11.25 -6.72 14.55
N LEU A 74 -10.54 -6.74 13.41
CA LEU A 74 -9.19 -7.32 13.29
C LEU A 74 -8.09 -6.39 13.80
N LYS A 75 -8.40 -5.11 14.11
CA LYS A 75 -7.39 -4.21 14.68
C LYS A 75 -6.85 -4.81 15.98
N PRO A 76 -5.53 -4.91 16.16
CA PRO A 76 -4.96 -5.29 17.43
C PRO A 76 -5.44 -4.38 18.56
N THR A 77 -5.58 -4.95 19.75
CA THR A 77 -5.97 -4.19 20.96
C THR A 77 -4.84 -3.27 21.41
N LEU A 78 -3.59 -3.71 21.19
CA LEU A 78 -2.37 -2.98 21.55
C LEU A 78 -1.30 -3.24 20.49
N GLY A 79 -0.66 -2.17 20.00
CA GLY A 79 0.59 -2.20 19.26
C GLY A 79 1.76 -1.84 20.19
N LEU A 80 2.74 -2.72 20.31
CA LEU A 80 3.98 -2.48 21.05
C LEU A 80 5.12 -2.26 20.06
N CYS A 81 5.42 -1.01 19.75
CA CYS A 81 6.43 -0.62 18.75
C CYS A 81 7.77 -0.34 19.43
N ASP A 82 8.56 -1.40 19.63
CA ASP A 82 9.92 -1.31 20.18
C ASP A 82 10.95 -1.32 19.04
N PRO A 83 11.75 -0.25 18.84
CA PRO A 83 12.76 -0.17 17.80
C PRO A 83 13.84 -1.26 17.88
N LEU A 84 14.05 -1.84 19.06
CA LEU A 84 15.00 -2.95 19.24
C LEU A 84 14.63 -4.17 18.39
N ASN A 85 13.33 -4.38 18.14
CA ASN A 85 12.85 -5.51 17.35
C ASN A 85 13.09 -5.34 15.83
N THR A 86 13.49 -4.16 15.36
CA THR A 86 13.76 -3.89 13.95
C THR A 86 15.25 -3.74 13.63
N ARG A 87 16.13 -3.79 14.64
CA ARG A 87 17.58 -3.57 14.47
C ARG A 87 18.26 -4.59 13.56
N SER A 88 17.77 -5.82 13.54
CA SER A 88 18.35 -6.89 12.73
C SER A 88 17.79 -6.94 11.29
N MET A 89 16.96 -5.96 10.88
CA MET A 89 16.45 -5.93 9.51
C MET A 89 17.58 -5.73 8.50
N PRO A 90 17.71 -6.60 7.47
CA PRO A 90 18.64 -6.36 6.36
C PRO A 90 18.28 -5.10 5.57
N ALA A 91 19.28 -4.47 4.93
CA ALA A 91 19.10 -3.27 4.13
C ALA A 91 18.01 -3.42 3.04
N ALA A 92 17.97 -4.57 2.35
CA ALA A 92 16.95 -4.85 1.34
C ALA A 92 15.54 -4.91 1.94
N VAL A 93 15.39 -5.42 3.18
CA VAL A 93 14.11 -5.44 3.89
C VAL A 93 13.73 -4.02 4.34
N HIS A 94 14.68 -3.21 4.80
CA HIS A 94 14.44 -1.79 5.09
C HIS A 94 13.95 -1.05 3.84
N ALA A 95 14.62 -1.25 2.70
CA ALA A 95 14.23 -0.61 1.44
C ALA A 95 12.82 -1.02 1.02
N ALA A 96 12.56 -2.32 0.91
CA ALA A 96 11.25 -2.82 0.48
C ALA A 96 10.12 -2.41 1.43
N SER A 97 10.30 -2.57 2.76
CA SER A 97 9.27 -2.19 3.74
C SER A 97 9.07 -0.68 3.82
N GLY A 98 10.14 0.11 3.68
CA GLY A 98 10.04 1.58 3.65
C GLY A 98 9.36 2.11 2.40
N LEU A 99 9.49 1.44 1.24
CA LEU A 99 8.72 1.75 0.03
C LEU A 99 7.22 1.52 0.23
N ASP A 100 6.84 0.52 1.02
CA ASP A 100 5.45 0.30 1.43
C ASP A 100 4.93 1.48 2.27
N VAL A 101 5.72 1.95 3.26
CA VAL A 101 5.38 3.15 4.06
C VAL A 101 5.22 4.39 3.19
N LEU A 102 6.09 4.57 2.20
CA LEU A 102 6.02 5.67 1.24
C LEU A 102 4.67 5.68 0.51
N CYS A 103 4.30 4.53 -0.06
CA CYS A 103 3.04 4.39 -0.81
C CYS A 103 1.81 4.45 0.11
N HIS A 104 1.84 3.86 1.30
CA HIS A 104 0.80 4.02 2.31
C HIS A 104 0.52 5.50 2.61
N SER A 105 1.59 6.27 2.80
CA SER A 105 1.50 7.70 3.09
C SER A 105 0.93 8.49 1.92
N LEU A 106 1.44 8.27 0.72
CA LEU A 106 1.01 8.98 -0.50
C LEU A 106 -0.42 8.62 -0.89
N GLU A 107 -0.77 7.34 -0.91
CA GLU A 107 -2.10 6.91 -1.32
C GLU A 107 -3.18 7.34 -0.32
N SER A 108 -2.90 7.26 0.99
CA SER A 108 -3.86 7.75 1.98
C SER A 108 -4.03 9.27 1.94
N TRP A 109 -2.95 10.00 1.66
CA TRP A 109 -2.99 11.45 1.44
C TRP A 109 -3.77 11.83 0.18
N THR A 110 -3.62 11.11 -0.92
CA THR A 110 -4.23 11.43 -2.21
C THR A 110 -5.56 10.71 -2.47
N ALA A 111 -6.01 9.79 -1.60
CA ALA A 111 -7.29 9.10 -1.74
C ALA A 111 -8.46 10.09 -1.91
N ILE A 112 -9.55 9.63 -2.53
CA ILE A 112 -10.77 10.45 -2.60
C ILE A 112 -11.19 10.92 -1.21
N PRO A 113 -11.75 12.14 -1.06
CA PRO A 113 -12.20 12.65 0.22
C PRO A 113 -13.29 11.76 0.86
N PHE A 114 -13.28 11.65 2.18
CA PHE A 114 -14.24 10.83 2.93
C PHE A 114 -15.71 11.19 2.65
N ASN A 115 -15.99 12.45 2.34
CA ASN A 115 -17.30 12.95 2.00
C ASN A 115 -17.74 12.61 0.56
N GLU A 116 -16.85 12.09 -0.27
CA GLU A 116 -17.14 11.58 -1.61
C GLU A 116 -17.21 10.05 -1.65
N ARG A 117 -16.81 9.37 -0.57
CA ARG A 117 -16.79 7.91 -0.48
C ARG A 117 -18.20 7.29 -0.60
N VAL A 118 -18.37 6.39 -1.56
CA VAL A 118 -19.58 5.61 -1.76
C VAL A 118 -19.24 4.11 -1.81
N PRO A 119 -20.13 3.18 -1.40
CA PRO A 119 -21.44 3.43 -0.77
C PRO A 119 -21.32 3.94 0.68
N ARG A 120 -22.39 4.57 1.18
CA ARG A 120 -22.51 5.04 2.58
C ARG A 120 -23.64 4.30 3.29
N PRO A 121 -23.46 3.04 3.70
CA PRO A 121 -24.50 2.28 4.39
C PRO A 121 -24.94 2.99 5.68
N SER A 122 -26.25 3.03 5.93
CA SER A 122 -26.81 3.58 7.18
C SER A 122 -26.37 2.76 8.39
N ASN A 123 -26.33 1.43 8.24
CA ASN A 123 -25.81 0.55 9.30
C ASN A 123 -24.28 0.64 9.37
N PRO A 124 -23.70 1.12 10.48
CA PRO A 124 -22.25 1.30 10.61
C PRO A 124 -21.41 0.03 10.46
N ILE A 125 -21.98 -1.16 10.77
CA ILE A 125 -21.27 -2.43 10.64
C ILE A 125 -20.95 -2.80 9.18
N LEU A 126 -21.77 -2.29 8.25
CA LEU A 126 -21.61 -2.51 6.81
C LEU A 126 -20.71 -1.49 6.14
N ARG A 127 -20.23 -0.48 6.89
CA ARG A 127 -19.32 0.52 6.33
C ARG A 127 -17.95 -0.11 6.05
N PRO A 128 -17.36 0.16 4.87
CA PRO A 128 -16.03 -0.35 4.55
C PRO A 128 -14.99 0.18 5.56
N ALA A 129 -13.91 -0.58 5.77
CA ALA A 129 -12.82 -0.18 6.67
C ALA A 129 -12.13 1.11 6.21
N TYR A 130 -11.99 1.30 4.89
CA TYR A 130 -11.37 2.46 4.28
C TYR A 130 -12.43 3.49 3.89
N GLN A 131 -12.30 4.70 4.40
CA GLN A 131 -13.30 5.76 4.32
C GLN A 131 -12.94 6.93 3.40
N GLY A 132 -11.70 6.99 2.90
CA GLY A 132 -11.17 8.11 2.14
C GLY A 132 -10.36 9.09 2.98
N ALA A 133 -9.62 9.97 2.29
CA ALA A 133 -8.79 10.99 2.93
C ALA A 133 -9.62 11.90 3.83
N ASN A 134 -9.10 12.23 5.00
CA ASN A 134 -9.76 13.04 5.99
C ASN A 134 -8.73 13.79 6.86
N PRO A 135 -9.11 14.90 7.52
CA PRO A 135 -8.15 15.76 8.24
C PRO A 135 -7.33 15.05 9.31
N ILE A 136 -7.86 14.02 9.96
CA ILE A 136 -7.13 13.26 10.98
C ILE A 136 -6.09 12.35 10.32
N SER A 137 -6.48 11.56 9.33
CA SER A 137 -5.56 10.70 8.59
C SER A 137 -4.46 11.50 7.90
N ASP A 138 -4.78 12.68 7.39
CA ASP A 138 -3.84 13.57 6.70
C ASP A 138 -2.64 13.98 7.56
N ILE A 139 -2.87 14.26 8.85
CA ILE A 139 -1.80 14.60 9.80
C ILE A 139 -0.77 13.45 9.89
N PHE A 140 -1.26 12.23 10.04
CA PHE A 140 -0.40 11.05 10.17
C PHE A 140 0.28 10.69 8.85
N SER A 141 -0.45 10.76 7.74
CA SER A 141 0.06 10.42 6.40
C SER A 141 1.19 11.35 5.97
N LEU A 142 1.02 12.67 6.12
CA LEU A 142 2.08 13.63 5.77
C LEU A 142 3.29 13.52 6.70
N GLN A 143 3.08 13.29 7.99
CA GLN A 143 4.19 13.12 8.91
C GLN A 143 4.97 11.83 8.58
N ALA A 144 4.27 10.75 8.27
CA ALA A 144 4.91 9.50 7.83
C ALA A 144 5.70 9.70 6.53
N LEU A 145 5.13 10.42 5.55
CA LEU A 145 5.81 10.73 4.29
C LEU A 145 7.13 11.48 4.51
N ARG A 146 7.10 12.58 5.29
CA ARG A 146 8.28 13.37 5.63
C ARG A 146 9.36 12.53 6.33
N SER A 147 8.94 11.72 7.29
CA SER A 147 9.86 10.83 8.01
C SER A 147 10.47 9.78 7.08
N THR A 148 9.67 9.17 6.21
CA THR A 148 10.16 8.17 5.25
C THR A 148 11.18 8.76 4.29
N ILE A 149 10.91 9.91 3.70
CA ILE A 149 11.83 10.57 2.76
C ILE A 149 13.16 10.91 3.44
N LYS A 150 13.12 11.35 4.69
CA LYS A 150 14.31 11.73 5.45
C LYS A 150 15.12 10.53 5.92
N TYR A 151 14.48 9.51 6.44
CA TYR A 151 15.16 8.46 7.20
C TYR A 151 15.34 7.15 6.44
N LEU A 152 14.50 6.83 5.44
CA LEU A 152 14.65 5.58 4.70
C LEU A 152 16.00 5.43 4.00
N PRO A 153 16.52 6.45 3.27
CA PRO A 153 17.83 6.34 2.65
C PRO A 153 18.97 6.12 3.66
N ARG A 154 18.85 6.69 4.87
CA ARG A 154 19.80 6.50 5.95
C ARG A 154 19.76 5.08 6.49
N ALA A 155 18.54 4.56 6.82
CA ALA A 155 18.34 3.22 7.34
C ALA A 155 18.77 2.11 6.36
N VAL A 156 18.65 2.37 5.05
CA VAL A 156 19.11 1.43 4.01
C VAL A 156 20.63 1.45 3.87
N LYS A 157 21.24 2.63 3.99
CA LYS A 157 22.69 2.82 3.78
C LYS A 157 23.54 2.35 4.94
N ASP A 158 23.06 2.56 6.17
CA ASP A 158 23.83 2.32 7.39
C ASP A 158 23.03 1.44 8.37
N PRO A 159 23.42 0.18 8.57
CA PRO A 159 22.74 -0.73 9.51
C PRO A 159 22.93 -0.32 10.99
N GLU A 160 23.87 0.58 11.30
CA GLU A 160 24.09 1.10 12.66
C GLU A 160 23.39 2.45 12.90
N ASP A 161 22.70 3.01 11.91
CA ASP A 161 21.90 4.22 12.08
C ASP A 161 20.58 3.90 12.82
N HIS A 162 20.70 3.67 14.11
CA HIS A 162 19.56 3.29 14.97
C HIS A 162 18.51 4.41 15.10
N GLU A 163 18.90 5.68 14.92
CA GLU A 163 17.93 6.78 14.84
C GLU A 163 17.05 6.59 13.61
N ALA A 164 17.64 6.40 12.44
CA ALA A 164 16.88 6.23 11.20
C ALA A 164 15.97 4.99 11.27
N GLN A 165 16.45 3.88 11.79
CA GLN A 165 15.65 2.66 11.98
C GLN A 165 14.45 2.91 12.90
N SER A 166 14.67 3.59 14.04
CA SER A 166 13.61 3.95 14.99
C SER A 166 12.57 4.88 14.36
N GLN A 167 13.02 5.86 13.59
CA GLN A 167 12.14 6.80 12.90
C GLN A 167 11.36 6.12 11.76
N MET A 168 11.92 5.11 11.09
CA MET A 168 11.19 4.32 10.10
C MET A 168 10.11 3.45 10.75
N LEU A 169 10.35 2.87 11.93
CA LEU A 169 9.30 2.15 12.67
C LEU A 169 8.16 3.10 13.07
N LEU A 170 8.50 4.29 13.57
CA LEU A 170 7.51 5.33 13.87
C LEU A 170 6.74 5.74 12.61
N ALA A 171 7.43 5.97 11.48
CA ALA A 171 6.80 6.32 10.21
C ALA A 171 5.82 5.23 9.74
N ALA A 172 6.19 3.94 9.87
CA ALA A 172 5.30 2.83 9.54
C ALA A 172 4.02 2.82 10.38
N THR A 173 4.15 3.07 11.68
CA THR A 173 3.00 3.17 12.61
C THR A 173 2.11 4.37 12.25
N LEU A 174 2.71 5.55 11.99
CA LEU A 174 1.96 6.76 11.59
C LEU A 174 1.24 6.53 10.25
N ALA A 175 1.92 5.97 9.25
CA ALA A 175 1.28 5.60 7.99
C ALA A 175 0.11 4.64 8.21
N GLY A 176 0.30 3.63 9.09
CA GLY A 176 -0.74 2.68 9.47
C GLY A 176 -1.97 3.33 10.11
N ILE A 177 -1.80 4.36 10.95
CA ILE A 177 -2.90 5.14 11.52
C ILE A 177 -3.61 5.94 10.40
N GLY A 178 -2.86 6.55 9.49
CA GLY A 178 -3.38 7.30 8.35
C GLY A 178 -4.18 6.42 7.40
N PHE A 179 -3.52 5.47 6.73
CA PHE A 179 -4.18 4.64 5.71
C PHE A 179 -5.15 3.61 6.30
N GLY A 180 -4.95 3.18 7.53
CA GLY A 180 -5.87 2.25 8.20
C GLY A 180 -7.30 2.78 8.31
N ASN A 181 -7.49 4.08 8.13
CA ASN A 181 -8.78 4.75 8.09
C ASN A 181 -9.07 5.37 6.70
N ALA A 182 -8.11 6.11 6.12
CA ALA A 182 -8.30 6.70 4.79
C ALA A 182 -8.29 5.65 3.68
N GLY A 183 -7.43 4.66 3.79
CA GLY A 183 -7.23 3.63 2.78
C GLY A 183 -6.05 3.89 1.88
N VAL A 184 -5.83 2.96 0.95
CA VAL A 184 -4.87 3.01 -0.16
C VAL A 184 -5.62 2.79 -1.47
N HIS A 185 -4.99 2.99 -2.64
CA HIS A 185 -5.71 2.91 -3.90
C HIS A 185 -4.96 2.15 -5.01
N LEU A 186 -4.51 2.83 -6.07
CA LEU A 186 -4.02 2.21 -7.31
C LEU A 186 -2.70 1.47 -7.13
N CYS A 187 -1.70 2.04 -6.42
CA CYS A 187 -0.42 1.37 -6.24
C CYS A 187 -0.61 0.00 -5.57
N HIS A 188 -1.40 -0.04 -4.49
CA HIS A 188 -1.74 -1.29 -3.82
C HIS A 188 -2.62 -2.20 -4.67
N GLY A 189 -3.63 -1.64 -5.39
CA GLY A 189 -4.48 -2.42 -6.28
C GLY A 189 -3.70 -3.13 -7.38
N MET A 190 -2.75 -2.43 -8.00
CA MET A 190 -1.87 -2.95 -9.03
C MET A 190 -0.80 -3.91 -8.48
N SER A 191 -0.39 -3.75 -7.23
CA SER A 191 0.65 -4.59 -6.60
C SER A 191 0.24 -6.06 -6.47
N TYR A 192 -1.04 -6.34 -6.29
CA TYR A 192 -1.51 -7.71 -6.07
C TYR A 192 -1.21 -8.65 -7.25
N PRO A 193 -1.57 -8.33 -8.50
CA PRO A 193 -1.17 -9.15 -9.63
C PRO A 193 0.34 -9.09 -9.92
N ILE A 194 1.02 -7.96 -9.66
CA ILE A 194 2.48 -7.85 -9.84
C ILE A 194 3.21 -8.87 -8.97
N SER A 195 2.90 -8.95 -7.68
CA SER A 195 3.53 -9.92 -6.79
C SER A 195 3.02 -11.35 -7.00
N GLY A 196 1.71 -11.52 -7.26
CA GLY A 196 1.08 -12.84 -7.42
C GLY A 196 1.43 -13.54 -8.73
N GLN A 197 1.83 -12.79 -9.76
CA GLN A 197 2.15 -13.32 -11.10
C GLN A 197 3.61 -13.04 -11.48
N ASN A 198 4.49 -13.09 -10.50
CA ASN A 198 5.92 -12.89 -10.65
C ASN A 198 6.48 -13.73 -11.83
N PRO A 199 7.10 -13.10 -12.86
CA PRO A 199 7.61 -13.81 -14.04
C PRO A 199 8.95 -14.54 -13.81
N GLY A 200 9.39 -14.70 -12.56
CA GLY A 200 10.65 -15.34 -12.19
C GLY A 200 11.69 -14.38 -11.65
N TYR A 201 11.27 -13.22 -11.17
CA TYR A 201 12.15 -12.22 -10.56
C TYR A 201 12.58 -12.63 -9.15
N PHE A 202 13.88 -12.48 -8.86
CA PHE A 202 14.47 -12.61 -7.54
C PHE A 202 14.98 -11.24 -7.09
N HIS A 203 14.57 -10.79 -5.91
CA HIS A 203 14.99 -9.49 -5.39
C HIS A 203 16.38 -9.56 -4.74
N ALA A 204 17.27 -8.65 -5.14
CA ALA A 204 18.61 -8.56 -4.57
C ALA A 204 18.56 -8.36 -3.04
N GLY A 205 19.39 -9.10 -2.31
CA GLY A 205 19.46 -9.04 -0.84
C GLY A 205 18.40 -9.85 -0.10
N TYR A 206 17.55 -10.60 -0.81
CA TYR A 206 16.68 -11.63 -0.25
C TYR A 206 17.26 -13.02 -0.57
N ASN A 207 17.41 -13.87 0.45
CA ASN A 207 17.91 -15.24 0.30
C ASN A 207 16.74 -16.23 0.24
N GLU A 208 15.90 -16.09 -0.79
CA GLU A 208 14.74 -16.94 -0.99
C GLU A 208 15.05 -18.02 -2.05
N ALA A 209 14.52 -19.22 -1.84
CA ALA A 209 14.64 -20.32 -2.81
C ALA A 209 13.71 -20.11 -4.02
N ASP A 210 12.60 -19.41 -3.81
CA ASP A 210 11.58 -19.18 -4.83
C ASP A 210 11.60 -17.72 -5.31
N PRO A 211 11.17 -17.43 -6.56
CA PRO A 211 11.05 -16.09 -7.08
C PRO A 211 10.16 -15.21 -6.20
N LEU A 212 10.65 -14.04 -5.80
CA LEU A 212 9.94 -13.14 -4.91
C LEU A 212 10.06 -11.68 -5.39
N ILE A 213 8.92 -11.01 -5.52
CA ILE A 213 8.84 -9.55 -5.58
C ILE A 213 8.35 -9.08 -4.20
N PRO A 214 9.20 -8.43 -3.38
CA PRO A 214 8.78 -7.92 -2.08
C PRO A 214 7.59 -6.97 -2.22
N HIS A 215 6.67 -6.99 -1.25
CA HIS A 215 5.42 -6.25 -1.33
C HIS A 215 5.62 -4.77 -1.62
N GLY A 216 6.44 -4.07 -0.83
CA GLY A 216 6.69 -2.64 -1.04
C GLY A 216 7.33 -2.31 -2.39
N VAL A 217 8.13 -3.22 -2.96
CA VAL A 217 8.66 -3.09 -4.33
C VAL A 217 7.52 -3.18 -5.35
N SER A 218 6.63 -4.17 -5.21
CA SER A 218 5.49 -4.33 -6.13
C SER A 218 4.50 -3.16 -6.07
N VAL A 219 4.43 -2.47 -4.92
CA VAL A 219 3.61 -1.26 -4.75
C VAL A 219 4.29 -0.03 -5.34
N ALA A 220 5.58 0.17 -5.04
CA ALA A 220 6.30 1.39 -5.41
C ALA A 220 6.63 1.46 -6.91
N VAL A 221 6.79 0.33 -7.58
CA VAL A 221 7.16 0.27 -8.99
C VAL A 221 6.13 0.93 -9.93
N THR A 222 4.88 1.09 -9.51
CA THR A 222 3.85 1.78 -10.28
C THR A 222 3.60 3.22 -9.81
N ALA A 223 4.18 3.63 -8.67
CA ALA A 223 3.89 4.90 -8.03
C ALA A 223 4.10 6.13 -8.95
N PRO A 224 5.20 6.27 -9.72
CA PRO A 224 5.35 7.42 -10.60
C PRO A 224 4.20 7.56 -11.61
N ALA A 225 3.78 6.48 -12.26
CA ALA A 225 2.67 6.49 -13.21
C ALA A 225 1.33 6.77 -12.52
N VAL A 226 1.09 6.16 -11.36
CA VAL A 226 -0.15 6.33 -10.58
C VAL A 226 -0.32 7.77 -10.14
N PHE A 227 0.71 8.42 -9.57
CA PHE A 227 0.57 9.80 -9.09
C PHE A 227 0.52 10.84 -10.21
N LYS A 228 1.09 10.56 -11.38
CA LYS A 228 0.82 11.33 -12.60
C LYS A 228 -0.65 11.26 -13.01
N PHE A 229 -1.23 10.06 -13.00
CA PHE A 229 -2.63 9.84 -13.35
C PHE A 229 -3.61 10.48 -12.35
N THR A 230 -3.35 10.41 -11.05
CA THR A 230 -4.28 10.91 -10.02
C THR A 230 -4.19 12.42 -9.79
N ALA A 231 -3.08 13.07 -10.16
CA ALA A 231 -2.82 14.48 -9.90
C ALA A 231 -3.89 15.45 -10.41
N PRO A 232 -4.49 15.28 -11.59
CA PRO A 232 -5.54 16.18 -12.08
C PRO A 232 -6.76 16.27 -11.15
N SER A 233 -7.02 15.24 -10.33
CA SER A 233 -8.14 15.21 -9.38
C SER A 233 -7.94 16.14 -8.18
N ASN A 234 -6.70 16.31 -7.73
CA ASN A 234 -6.33 17.24 -6.65
C ASN A 234 -4.85 17.63 -6.76
N PRO A 235 -4.52 18.60 -7.65
CA PRO A 235 -3.12 18.99 -7.89
C PRO A 235 -2.42 19.54 -6.66
N GLU A 236 -3.15 20.23 -5.77
CA GLU A 236 -2.56 20.86 -4.57
C GLU A 236 -2.03 19.79 -3.60
N ARG A 237 -2.74 18.68 -3.43
CA ARG A 237 -2.26 17.57 -2.58
C ARG A 237 -1.04 16.89 -3.19
N HIS A 238 -0.97 16.77 -4.52
CA HIS A 238 0.19 16.20 -5.20
C HIS A 238 1.41 17.12 -5.11
N LEU A 239 1.23 18.44 -5.26
CA LEU A 239 2.30 19.42 -5.06
C LEU A 239 2.79 19.43 -3.60
N ALA A 240 1.89 19.40 -2.61
CA ALA A 240 2.28 19.30 -1.21
C ALA A 240 3.05 17.99 -0.90
N ALA A 241 2.74 16.91 -1.58
CA ALA A 241 3.55 15.69 -1.50
C ALA A 241 4.93 15.86 -2.15
N ALA A 242 5.02 16.51 -3.33
CA ALA A 242 6.30 16.80 -3.99
C ALA A 242 7.20 17.71 -3.15
N GLU A 243 6.63 18.69 -2.45
CA GLU A 243 7.37 19.53 -1.49
C GLU A 243 8.04 18.71 -0.38
N CYS A 244 7.43 17.61 0.06
CA CYS A 244 8.06 16.72 1.04
C CYS A 244 9.35 16.09 0.51
N PHE A 245 9.51 15.90 -0.81
CA PHE A 245 10.75 15.45 -1.45
C PHE A 245 11.79 16.56 -1.61
N GLY A 246 11.49 17.78 -1.20
CA GLY A 246 12.38 18.94 -1.31
C GLY A 246 12.23 19.72 -2.62
N VAL A 247 11.18 19.47 -3.39
CA VAL A 247 10.90 20.23 -4.62
C VAL A 247 10.37 21.61 -4.25
N ASP A 248 10.92 22.67 -4.86
CA ASP A 248 10.36 24.03 -4.76
C ASP A 248 9.12 24.11 -5.65
N ILE A 249 7.95 24.18 -4.99
CA ILE A 249 6.65 24.24 -5.68
C ILE A 249 6.12 25.66 -5.89
N SER A 250 6.85 26.69 -5.46
CA SER A 250 6.39 28.09 -5.45
C SER A 250 6.01 28.64 -6.83
N SER A 251 6.64 28.13 -7.88
CA SER A 251 6.40 28.54 -9.27
C SER A 251 5.74 27.43 -10.13
N VAL A 252 5.44 26.27 -9.53
CA VAL A 252 4.90 25.11 -10.26
C VAL A 252 3.41 25.32 -10.55
N LYS A 253 3.02 25.16 -11.82
CA LYS A 253 1.62 25.18 -12.21
C LYS A 253 0.90 23.91 -11.77
N LYS A 254 -0.40 24.02 -11.46
CA LYS A 254 -1.22 22.88 -11.01
C LYS A 254 -1.27 21.74 -12.05
N GLU A 255 -1.27 22.08 -13.34
CA GLU A 255 -1.27 21.12 -14.43
C GLU A 255 -0.03 20.23 -14.48
N SER A 256 1.09 20.72 -13.93
CA SER A 256 2.36 19.98 -13.84
C SER A 256 2.52 19.15 -12.57
N ALA A 257 1.54 19.15 -11.68
CA ALA A 257 1.65 18.49 -10.37
C ALA A 257 1.99 17.00 -10.47
N GLY A 258 1.42 16.31 -11.46
CA GLY A 258 1.65 14.90 -11.69
C GLY A 258 3.07 14.60 -12.16
N GLU A 259 3.59 15.38 -13.11
CA GLU A 259 4.96 15.23 -13.60
C GLU A 259 5.95 15.47 -12.46
N VAL A 260 5.79 16.58 -11.75
CA VAL A 260 6.70 16.99 -10.66
C VAL A 260 6.76 15.94 -9.54
N LEU A 261 5.62 15.40 -9.11
CA LEU A 261 5.61 14.34 -8.09
C LEU A 261 6.14 13.02 -8.67
N GLY A 262 5.80 12.67 -9.90
CA GLY A 262 6.27 11.45 -10.56
C GLY A 262 7.79 11.42 -10.72
N GLU A 263 8.40 12.54 -11.12
CA GLU A 263 9.85 12.69 -11.22
C GLU A 263 10.52 12.61 -9.84
N ALA A 264 9.98 13.31 -8.84
CA ALA A 264 10.49 13.26 -7.46
C ALA A 264 10.47 11.83 -6.89
N LEU A 265 9.45 11.04 -7.21
CA LEU A 265 9.35 9.63 -6.84
C LEU A 265 10.39 8.78 -7.57
N ALA A 266 10.54 8.94 -8.89
CA ALA A 266 11.54 8.21 -9.66
C ALA A 266 12.96 8.48 -9.14
N ASP A 267 13.28 9.74 -8.85
CA ASP A 267 14.55 10.14 -8.26
C ASP A 267 14.77 9.55 -6.87
N PHE A 268 13.72 9.49 -6.05
CA PHE A 268 13.80 8.89 -4.72
C PHE A 268 14.09 7.39 -4.80
N LEU A 269 13.47 6.66 -5.72
CA LEU A 269 13.75 5.24 -5.95
C LEU A 269 15.20 5.00 -6.36
N VAL A 270 15.77 5.88 -7.18
CA VAL A 270 17.21 5.84 -7.54
C VAL A 270 18.09 6.02 -6.30
N LYS A 271 17.75 6.93 -5.39
CA LYS A 271 18.52 7.18 -4.15
C LYS A 271 18.54 5.97 -3.19
N LEU A 272 17.59 5.07 -3.31
CA LEU A 272 17.53 3.83 -2.51
C LEU A 272 18.37 2.68 -3.09
N GLY A 273 19.17 2.92 -4.13
CA GLY A 273 20.05 1.94 -4.76
C GLY A 273 19.32 1.08 -5.79
N ASP A 274 19.61 -0.23 -5.84
CA ASP A 274 19.18 -1.17 -6.89
C ASP A 274 17.68 -1.48 -6.91
N GLN A 275 16.83 -0.50 -6.64
CA GLN A 275 15.39 -0.69 -6.75
C GLN A 275 14.95 -0.77 -8.21
N PRO A 276 14.01 -1.68 -8.54
CA PRO A 276 13.51 -1.82 -9.91
C PRO A 276 12.85 -0.53 -10.41
N ARG A 277 13.23 -0.11 -11.62
CA ARG A 277 12.68 1.05 -12.30
C ARG A 277 11.69 0.58 -13.36
N GLY A 278 10.43 0.56 -12.99
CA GLY A 278 9.36 0.06 -13.85
C GLY A 278 9.23 -1.47 -13.89
N LEU A 279 8.17 -1.92 -14.49
CA LEU A 279 7.79 -3.33 -14.55
C LEU A 279 8.76 -4.19 -15.39
N ARG A 280 9.43 -3.60 -16.38
CA ARG A 280 10.45 -4.31 -17.18
C ARG A 280 11.60 -4.80 -16.32
N ALA A 281 12.01 -4.03 -15.31
CA ALA A 281 13.07 -4.42 -14.38
C ALA A 281 12.66 -5.62 -13.49
N LEU A 282 11.36 -5.88 -13.34
CA LEU A 282 10.81 -7.07 -12.68
C LEU A 282 10.61 -8.25 -13.65
N GLY A 283 10.96 -8.11 -14.95
CA GLY A 283 10.80 -9.13 -15.96
C GLY A 283 9.44 -9.14 -16.67
N PHE A 284 8.55 -8.19 -16.36
CA PHE A 284 7.29 -8.06 -17.09
C PHE A 284 7.51 -7.51 -18.51
N ARG A 285 6.61 -7.87 -19.41
CA ARG A 285 6.61 -7.47 -20.84
C ARG A 285 5.22 -6.99 -21.22
N PRO A 286 5.05 -6.29 -22.35
CA PRO A 286 3.74 -5.81 -22.81
C PRO A 286 2.66 -6.91 -22.89
N GLU A 287 3.03 -8.13 -23.26
CA GLU A 287 2.09 -9.26 -23.33
C GLU A 287 1.50 -9.66 -21.96
N HIS A 288 2.14 -9.27 -20.84
CA HIS A 288 1.64 -9.53 -19.49
C HIS A 288 0.60 -8.51 -19.03
N ILE A 289 0.48 -7.36 -19.69
CA ILE A 289 -0.36 -6.25 -19.22
C ILE A 289 -1.82 -6.67 -19.04
N ASN A 290 -2.40 -7.41 -20.01
CA ASN A 290 -3.79 -7.84 -19.87
C ASN A 290 -4.02 -8.70 -18.63
N MET A 291 -3.10 -9.61 -18.32
CA MET A 291 -3.14 -10.46 -17.14
C MET A 291 -3.06 -9.63 -15.83
N LEU A 292 -2.20 -8.59 -15.81
CA LEU A 292 -2.08 -7.67 -14.67
C LEU A 292 -3.37 -6.83 -14.49
N VAL A 293 -3.99 -6.40 -15.57
CA VAL A 293 -5.28 -5.70 -15.56
C VAL A 293 -6.37 -6.57 -14.96
N GLU A 294 -6.49 -7.83 -15.42
CA GLU A 294 -7.48 -8.78 -14.89
C GLU A 294 -7.31 -9.04 -13.39
N GLY A 295 -6.08 -9.07 -12.89
CA GLY A 295 -5.79 -9.22 -11.47
C GLY A 295 -6.05 -7.96 -10.63
N THR A 296 -6.02 -6.79 -11.27
CA THR A 296 -6.23 -5.48 -10.62
C THR A 296 -7.71 -5.14 -10.47
N LEU A 297 -8.49 -5.26 -11.53
CA LEU A 297 -9.90 -4.84 -11.56
C LEU A 297 -10.78 -5.40 -10.42
N PRO A 298 -10.58 -6.64 -9.94
CA PRO A 298 -11.33 -7.15 -8.79
C PRO A 298 -11.00 -6.50 -7.44
N GLN A 299 -9.93 -5.72 -7.34
CA GLN A 299 -9.45 -5.13 -6.07
C GLN A 299 -10.27 -3.93 -5.61
N ARG A 300 -11.60 -4.06 -5.64
CA ARG A 300 -12.57 -2.98 -5.36
C ARG A 300 -12.37 -2.28 -4.03
N ARG A 301 -11.89 -3.00 -3.03
CA ARG A 301 -11.61 -2.46 -1.69
C ARG A 301 -10.69 -1.24 -1.74
N VAL A 302 -9.72 -1.25 -2.63
CA VAL A 302 -8.72 -0.18 -2.79
C VAL A 302 -9.04 0.70 -4.00
N LEU A 303 -9.41 0.14 -5.14
CA LEU A 303 -9.71 0.92 -6.35
C LEU A 303 -10.83 1.96 -6.13
N ASN A 304 -11.82 1.65 -5.28
CA ASN A 304 -12.90 2.58 -4.94
C ASN A 304 -12.43 3.87 -4.25
N LEU A 305 -11.15 3.98 -3.92
CA LEU A 305 -10.53 5.17 -3.33
C LEU A 305 -9.62 5.91 -4.31
N ALA A 306 -9.47 5.39 -5.53
CA ALA A 306 -8.59 5.95 -6.54
C ALA A 306 -9.19 7.22 -7.18
N PRO A 307 -8.57 8.39 -7.01
CA PRO A 307 -9.03 9.60 -7.67
C PRO A 307 -8.87 9.49 -9.19
N GLY A 308 -9.84 9.98 -9.94
CA GLY A 308 -9.80 10.00 -11.39
C GLY A 308 -10.08 8.66 -12.11
N LEU A 309 -10.14 7.55 -11.36
CA LEU A 309 -10.49 6.25 -11.93
C LEU A 309 -12.00 6.15 -12.17
N ALA A 310 -12.40 5.71 -13.36
CA ALA A 310 -13.80 5.51 -13.75
C ALA A 310 -14.37 4.21 -13.14
N ILE A 311 -14.54 4.20 -11.82
CA ILE A 311 -14.93 3.03 -11.05
C ILE A 311 -16.28 2.46 -11.52
N GLY A 312 -16.29 1.17 -11.90
CA GLY A 312 -17.46 0.52 -12.46
C GLY A 312 -17.80 0.94 -13.90
N GLY A 313 -16.91 1.70 -14.54
CA GLY A 313 -17.06 2.21 -15.90
C GLY A 313 -16.77 1.18 -17.01
N GLY A 314 -16.68 -0.10 -16.70
CA GLY A 314 -16.48 -1.17 -17.69
C GLY A 314 -15.21 -0.95 -18.52
N ASP A 315 -15.37 -0.75 -19.83
CA ASP A 315 -14.22 -0.59 -20.75
C ASP A 315 -13.38 0.65 -20.45
N VAL A 316 -13.97 1.74 -19.96
CA VAL A 316 -13.24 2.98 -19.62
C VAL A 316 -12.28 2.73 -18.46
N GLU A 317 -12.75 2.07 -17.39
CA GLU A 317 -11.91 1.69 -16.26
C GLU A 317 -10.78 0.76 -16.71
N ARG A 318 -11.09 -0.23 -17.52
CA ARG A 318 -10.11 -1.17 -18.09
C ARG A 318 -9.04 -0.43 -18.89
N ILE A 319 -9.41 0.50 -19.79
CA ILE A 319 -8.48 1.30 -20.59
C ILE A 319 -7.57 2.12 -19.68
N GLN A 320 -8.10 2.75 -18.63
CA GLN A 320 -7.31 3.53 -17.67
C GLN A 320 -6.28 2.65 -16.94
N VAL A 321 -6.69 1.47 -16.45
CA VAL A 321 -5.78 0.54 -15.75
C VAL A 321 -4.75 -0.03 -16.72
N THR A 322 -5.12 -0.33 -17.97
CA THR A 322 -4.17 -0.76 -19.01
C THR A 322 -3.10 0.31 -19.23
N LYS A 323 -3.53 1.57 -19.42
CA LYS A 323 -2.62 2.70 -19.62
C LYS A 323 -1.66 2.90 -18.43
N LEU A 324 -2.15 2.75 -17.21
CA LEU A 324 -1.30 2.81 -16.00
C LEU A 324 -0.20 1.74 -16.01
N PHE A 325 -0.48 0.51 -16.43
CA PHE A 325 0.53 -0.53 -16.56
C PHE A 325 1.52 -0.24 -17.70
N GLU A 326 1.05 0.28 -18.84
CA GLU A 326 1.91 0.73 -19.93
C GLU A 326 2.88 1.83 -19.47
N ASP A 327 2.36 2.85 -18.76
CA ASP A 327 3.16 3.98 -18.24
C ASP A 327 4.11 3.57 -17.12
N ALA A 328 3.83 2.47 -16.42
CA ALA A 328 4.68 1.90 -15.38
C ALA A 328 5.72 0.90 -15.92
N MET A 329 5.76 0.64 -17.23
CA MET A 329 6.72 -0.34 -17.79
C MET A 329 8.17 0.12 -17.60
N GLU A 330 8.44 1.42 -17.75
CA GLU A 330 9.79 1.98 -17.67
C GLU A 330 9.72 3.48 -17.37
N TYR A 331 10.60 3.99 -16.49
CA TYR A 331 10.73 5.43 -16.15
C TYR A 331 12.12 5.77 -15.60
#